data_b970e95537e5ab4e22e382dfb187bff7
#
_entry.id   b970e95537e5ab4e22e382dfb187bff7
#
_cell.length_a   1.000
_cell.length_b   1.000
_cell.length_c   1.000
_cell.angle_alpha   90.00
_cell.angle_beta   90.00
_cell.angle_gamma   90.00
#
_symmetry.space_group_name_H-M   'P 1'
#
loop_
_entity.id
_entity.type
_entity.pdbx_description
1 polymer ?
#
loop_
_entity_poly.entity_id
_entity_poly.type
_entity_poly.pdbx_seq_one_letter_code
_entity_poly.pdbx_strand_id
1 'polypeptide(L)' 'MNGNKIEKWVTLKDVMEYLGVGRETILQWISKRNMPAYKVGRMWKFKLSEVDEWIRSGGASDDAQVKDEKK' A
#
# COMPACT_ATOMS: atom_id res chain seq x y z
N MET A 1 13.32 20.28 1.68
CA MET A 1 12.93 20.29 1.45
C MET A 1 12.51 20.01 1.06
N ASN A 2 12.61 19.59 1.13
CA ASN A 2 12.18 19.43 0.75
C ASN A 2 11.31 19.35 0.12
N GLY A 3 10.93 19.60 0.70
CA GLY A 3 9.63 19.59 0.15
C GLY A 3 9.46 19.73 -1.31
N ASN A 4 10.35 20.19 -1.87
CA ASN A 4 10.23 20.39 -3.30
C ASN A 4 10.60 19.15 -4.07
N LYS A 5 10.72 18.07 -3.39
CA LYS A 5 11.01 16.84 -4.04
C LYS A 5 9.74 16.24 -4.62
N ILE A 6 9.77 15.89 -5.88
CA ILE A 6 8.63 15.31 -6.54
C ILE A 6 8.76 13.80 -6.48
N GLU A 7 7.82 13.18 -5.82
CA GLU A 7 7.86 11.75 -5.69
C GLU A 7 7.28 11.08 -6.91
N LYS A 8 7.98 10.09 -7.40
CA LYS A 8 7.57 9.34 -8.56
C LYS A 8 6.38 8.45 -8.27
N TRP A 9 5.49 8.34 -9.22
CA TRP A 9 4.43 7.34 -9.14
C TRP A 9 5.03 5.98 -9.43
N VAL A 10 4.58 4.96 -8.74
CA VAL A 10 5.05 3.60 -8.98
C VAL A 10 3.88 2.71 -9.33
N THR A 11 4.19 1.57 -9.92
CA THR A 11 3.15 0.65 -10.40
C THR A 11 2.80 -0.38 -9.35
N LEU A 12 1.74 -1.14 -9.62
CA LEU A 12 1.37 -2.24 -8.75
C LEU A 12 2.53 -3.24 -8.62
N LYS A 13 3.18 -3.54 -9.72
CA LYS A 13 4.30 -4.46 -9.68
C LYS A 13 5.42 -3.94 -8.79
N ASP A 14 5.68 -2.64 -8.88
CA ASP A 14 6.71 -2.04 -8.04
C ASP A 14 6.38 -2.20 -6.56
N VAL A 15 5.11 -2.00 -6.20
CA VAL A 15 4.71 -2.13 -4.81
C VAL A 15 4.77 -3.57 -4.36
N MET A 16 4.41 -4.50 -5.23
CA MET A 16 4.52 -5.91 -4.91
C MET A 16 5.95 -6.26 -4.55
N GLU A 17 6.90 -5.77 -5.33
CA GLU A 17 8.30 -6.06 -5.07
C GLU A 17 8.81 -5.33 -3.82
N TYR A 18 8.38 -4.10 -3.67
CA TYR A 18 8.80 -3.29 -2.54
C TYR A 18 8.36 -3.91 -1.21
N LEU A 19 7.13 -4.42 -1.17
CA LEU A 19 6.58 -4.98 0.06
C LEU A 19 6.76 -6.48 0.16
N GLY A 20 7.11 -7.14 -0.94
CA GLY A 20 7.29 -8.57 -0.94
C GLY A 20 5.99 -9.33 -0.81
N VAL A 21 4.92 -8.83 -1.41
CA VAL A 21 3.62 -9.50 -1.33
C VAL A 21 3.07 -9.70 -2.74
N GLY A 22 2.05 -10.54 -2.85
CA GLY A 22 1.47 -10.84 -4.12
C GLY A 22 0.43 -9.82 -4.56
N ARG A 23 0.03 -9.93 -5.81
CA ARG A 23 -0.93 -9.02 -6.39
C ARG A 23 -2.28 -9.05 -5.68
N GLU A 24 -2.76 -10.25 -5.40
CA GLU A 24 -4.06 -10.40 -4.75
C GLU A 24 -4.08 -9.71 -3.39
N THR A 25 -2.99 -9.82 -2.67
CA THR A 25 -2.90 -9.20 -1.37
C THR A 25 -3.05 -7.70 -1.48
N ILE A 26 -2.35 -7.10 -2.44
CA ILE A 26 -2.42 -5.66 -2.60
C ILE A 26 -3.81 -5.22 -3.02
N LEU A 27 -4.42 -5.96 -3.95
CA LEU A 27 -5.77 -5.60 -4.39
C LEU A 27 -6.77 -5.67 -3.26
N GLN A 28 -6.62 -6.67 -2.37
CA GLN A 28 -7.48 -6.75 -1.21
C GLN A 28 -7.26 -5.60 -0.25
N TRP A 29 -6.02 -5.22 -0.06
CA TRP A 29 -5.73 -4.10 0.83
C TRP A 29 -6.34 -2.80 0.29
N ILE A 30 -6.29 -2.62 -1.03
CA ILE A 30 -6.88 -1.43 -1.63
C ILE A 30 -8.39 -1.41 -1.37
N SER A 31 -9.05 -2.53 -1.55
CA SER A 31 -10.51 -2.55 -1.44
C SER A 31 -11.01 -2.68 -0.01
N LYS A 32 -10.23 -3.27 0.88
CA LYS A 32 -10.74 -3.57 2.21
C LYS A 32 -10.02 -2.90 3.35
N ARG A 33 -8.86 -2.34 3.09
CA ARG A 33 -8.06 -1.74 4.16
C ARG A 33 -7.61 -0.34 3.86
N ASN A 34 -8.19 0.27 2.85
CA ASN A 34 -7.91 1.66 2.52
C ASN A 34 -6.44 1.92 2.18
N MET A 35 -5.80 0.96 1.57
CA MET A 35 -4.44 1.20 1.11
C MET A 35 -4.45 2.36 0.11
N PRO A 36 -3.56 3.35 0.27
CA PRO A 36 -3.54 4.48 -0.65
C PRO A 36 -3.11 4.04 -2.04
N ALA A 37 -4.02 4.19 -2.99
CA ALA A 37 -3.79 3.80 -4.37
C ALA A 37 -4.65 4.68 -5.25
N TYR A 38 -4.18 4.92 -6.46
CA TYR A 38 -4.86 5.83 -7.38
C TYR A 38 -5.00 5.15 -8.72
N LYS A 39 -6.17 5.26 -9.31
CA LYS A 39 -6.41 4.67 -10.61
C LYS A 39 -6.09 5.68 -11.68
N VAL A 40 -5.15 5.35 -12.53
CA VAL A 40 -4.77 6.22 -13.65
C VAL A 40 -5.03 5.41 -14.90
N GLY A 41 -6.07 5.74 -15.62
CA GLY A 41 -6.49 4.92 -16.73
C GLY A 41 -6.91 3.56 -16.23
N ARG A 42 -6.24 2.54 -16.67
CA ARG A 42 -6.54 1.18 -16.24
C ARG A 42 -5.56 0.65 -15.22
N MET A 43 -4.63 1.48 -14.78
CA MET A 43 -3.55 1.00 -13.95
C MET A 43 -3.60 1.63 -12.58
N TRP A 44 -3.24 0.84 -11.59
CA TRP A 44 -3.08 1.34 -10.24
C TRP A 44 -1.72 2.02 -10.13
N LYS A 45 -1.69 3.19 -9.52
CA LYS A 45 -0.46 3.89 -9.24
C LYS A 45 -0.39 4.22 -7.77
N PHE A 46 0.81 4.30 -7.27
CA PHE A 46 1.04 4.47 -5.83
C PHE A 46 2.14 5.48 -5.59
N LYS A 47 2.12 6.06 -4.40
CA LYS A 47 3.24 6.84 -3.90
C LYS A 47 3.83 6.07 -2.73
N LEU A 48 5.10 5.73 -2.81
CA LEU A 48 5.69 4.90 -1.78
C LEU A 48 5.66 5.54 -0.40
N SER A 49 5.77 6.86 -0.34
CA SER A 49 5.70 7.52 0.96
C SER A 49 4.35 7.32 1.61
N GLU A 50 3.28 7.33 0.82
CA GLU A 50 1.94 7.11 1.35
C GLU A 50 1.75 5.65 1.76
N VAL A 51 2.32 4.74 0.98
CA VAL A 51 2.24 3.33 1.32
C VAL A 51 2.96 3.07 2.63
N ASP A 52 4.14 3.65 2.79
CA ASP A 52 4.89 3.50 4.04
C ASP A 52 4.13 4.04 5.23
N GLU A 53 3.54 5.21 5.06
CA GLU A 53 2.78 5.82 6.13
C GLU A 53 1.61 4.95 6.54
N TRP A 54 0.91 4.41 5.55
CA TRP A 54 -0.22 3.53 5.79
C TRP A 54 0.23 2.26 6.53
N ILE A 55 1.38 1.72 6.15
CA ILE A 55 1.91 0.53 6.81
C ILE A 55 2.28 0.85 8.26
N ARG A 56 2.92 1.98 8.48
CA ARG A 56 3.31 2.36 9.83
C ARG A 56 2.12 2.58 10.72
N SER A 57 1.01 3.01 10.14
CA SER A 57 -0.20 3.22 10.93
C SER A 57 -0.96 1.93 11.18
N GLY A 58 -0.45 0.81 10.69
CA GLY A 58 -1.06 -0.48 10.94
C GLY A 58 -2.02 -0.95 9.88
N GLY A 59 -2.04 -0.28 8.73
CA GLY A 59 -3.01 -0.63 7.69
C GLY A 59 -2.86 -2.04 7.16
N ALA A 60 -1.65 -2.51 7.08
CA ALA A 60 -1.39 -3.85 6.55
C ALA A 60 -1.27 -4.90 7.63
N SER A 61 -1.45 -4.51 8.87
CA SER A 61 -1.21 -5.42 9.98
C SER A 61 -2.41 -6.32 10.23
N ASP A 62 -2.17 -7.61 10.33
CA ASP A 62 -3.23 -8.52 10.68
C ASP A 62 -3.70 -8.31 12.11
N ASP A 63 -2.83 -7.77 12.94
CA ASP A 63 -3.21 -7.48 14.31
C ASP A 63 -4.33 -6.49 14.37
N ALA A 64 -4.42 -5.66 13.38
CA ALA A 64 -5.44 -4.65 13.36
C ALA A 64 -6.81 -5.27 13.26
N GLN A 65 -6.87 -6.52 12.87
CA GLN A 65 -8.16 -7.12 12.67
C GLN A 65 -8.32 -8.38 13.43
N VAL A 66 -7.31 -8.91 13.85
CA VAL A 66 -7.42 -10.18 14.45
C VAL A 66 -7.30 -10.13 15.91
N LYS A 67 -6.99 -10.21 15.96
CA LYS A 67 -6.60 -10.34 16.85
C LYS A 67 -6.76 -11.22 17.36
N ASP A 68 -6.81 -11.74 16.94
CA ASP A 68 -7.05 -12.49 17.10
C ASP A 68 -6.73 -13.45 16.92
N GLU A 69 -6.34 -13.75 16.52
CA GLU A 69 -6.14 -14.56 16.29
C GLU A 69 -5.43 -15.20 16.45
N LYS A 70 -4.93 -15.30 16.58
CA LYS A 70 -4.27 -15.71 16.68
C LYS A 70 -3.82 -16.20 16.99
N LYS A 71 -3.65 -16.27 17.03
CA LYS A 71 -3.18 -16.37 17.26
C LYS A 71 -3.08 -16.63 17.53
#